data_800669a0ccdcac8acc9129876ef45d4a
#
_entry.id   800669a0ccdcac8acc9129876ef45d4a
#
_cell.length_a   1.000
_cell.length_b   1.000
_cell.length_c   1.000
_cell.angle_alpha   90.00
_cell.angle_beta   90.00
_cell.angle_gamma   90.00
#
_symmetry.space_group_name_H-M   'P 1'
#
loop_
_entity.id
_entity.type
_entity.pdbx_description
1 polymer ?
#
loop_
_entity_poly.entity_id
_entity_poly.type
_entity_poly.pdbx_seq_one_letter_code
_entity_poly.pdbx_strand_id
1 'polypeptide(L)'
;ALKDEFKKQKPEFVKKSLESEFGQEVRNVHFDIISDGRSQKKNILTIKEGFELTSFVRKAGKKYMINLAGLIGSQLQVKKEQRDRQYDIDVRYPKSYNWNINFKIPEGYAVKGLSELNNSIDNSTGNFSLNAKEENGFVVINITKTYKQKNIGKDSWKDILAVIDAAYNSSFKNILLIP
;
A
#
# COMPACT_ATOMS: atom_id res chain seq x y z
N ALA A 1 -23.18 10.78 -0.42
CA ALA A 1 -23.51 9.40 -0.04
C ALA A 1 -22.44 8.80 0.90
N LEU A 2 -21.22 8.47 0.43
CA LEU A 2 -20.16 7.89 1.28
C LEU A 2 -19.83 8.74 2.54
N LYS A 3 -19.78 10.08 2.40
CA LYS A 3 -19.44 11.00 3.51
C LYS A 3 -20.52 11.05 4.61
N ASP A 4 -21.77 10.86 4.27
CA ASP A 4 -22.86 10.88 5.25
C ASP A 4 -23.01 9.54 5.96
N GLU A 5 -22.70 8.47 5.29
CA GLU A 5 -22.59 7.13 5.89
C GLU A 5 -21.44 7.06 6.90
N PHE A 6 -20.23 7.56 6.57
CA PHE A 6 -19.11 7.63 7.52
C PHE A 6 -19.43 8.44 8.79
N LYS A 7 -20.23 9.52 8.70
CA LYS A 7 -20.67 10.27 9.89
C LYS A 7 -21.71 9.55 10.75
N LYS A 8 -22.45 8.62 10.18
CA LYS A 8 -23.52 7.87 10.85
C LYS A 8 -23.10 6.48 11.30
N GLN A 9 -21.96 5.99 10.82
CA GLN A 9 -21.60 4.59 11.03
C GLN A 9 -20.82 4.39 12.32
N LYS A 10 -21.30 3.39 13.05
CA LYS A 10 -20.75 2.92 14.31
C LYS A 10 -19.32 2.40 14.13
N PRO A 11 -18.48 2.44 15.17
CA PRO A 11 -17.13 1.84 15.17
C PRO A 11 -17.03 0.42 14.59
N GLU A 12 -18.12 -0.35 14.70
CA GLU A 12 -18.24 -1.70 14.14
C GLU A 12 -18.15 -1.78 12.62
N PHE A 13 -18.60 -0.73 11.90
CA PHE A 13 -18.48 -0.72 10.43
C PHE A 13 -17.02 -0.46 10.03
N VAL A 14 -16.37 0.51 10.67
CA VAL A 14 -14.95 0.79 10.42
C VAL A 14 -14.13 -0.45 10.76
N LYS A 15 -14.42 -1.11 11.89
CA LYS A 15 -13.76 -2.36 12.26
C LYS A 15 -13.92 -3.44 11.17
N LYS A 16 -15.12 -3.70 10.69
CA LYS A 16 -15.38 -4.67 9.62
C LYS A 16 -14.68 -4.33 8.32
N SER A 17 -14.62 -3.04 7.96
CA SER A 17 -13.90 -2.57 6.78
C SER A 17 -12.40 -2.86 6.90
N LEU A 18 -11.80 -2.53 8.04
CA LEU A 18 -10.40 -2.81 8.34
C LEU A 18 -10.11 -4.32 8.37
N GLU A 19 -10.98 -5.13 8.99
CA GLU A 19 -10.85 -6.59 8.99
C GLU A 19 -10.89 -7.18 7.58
N SER A 20 -11.74 -6.64 6.71
CA SER A 20 -11.81 -7.03 5.30
C SER A 20 -10.56 -6.60 4.53
N GLU A 21 -10.01 -5.42 4.81
CA GLU A 21 -8.82 -4.90 4.16
C GLU A 21 -7.57 -5.70 4.56
N PHE A 22 -7.40 -5.97 5.85
CA PHE A 22 -6.22 -6.66 6.37
C PHE A 22 -6.34 -8.18 6.42
N GLY A 23 -7.54 -8.73 6.22
CA GLY A 23 -7.80 -10.17 6.25
C GLY A 23 -7.55 -10.82 7.62
N GLN A 24 -7.68 -10.06 8.72
CA GLN A 24 -7.46 -10.51 10.09
C GLN A 24 -8.28 -9.72 11.10
N GLU A 25 -8.36 -10.21 12.34
CA GLU A 25 -9.02 -9.51 13.45
C GLU A 25 -8.32 -8.18 13.74
N VAL A 26 -9.14 -7.13 13.93
CA VAL A 26 -8.72 -5.79 14.29
C VAL A 26 -9.27 -5.42 15.65
N ARG A 27 -8.43 -4.88 16.54
CA ARG A 27 -8.79 -4.49 17.91
C ARG A 27 -8.56 -2.99 18.15
N ASN A 28 -9.16 -2.47 19.21
CA ASN A 28 -8.96 -1.09 19.69
C ASN A 28 -9.13 -0.04 18.58
N VAL A 29 -10.19 -0.20 17.78
CA VAL A 29 -10.46 0.68 16.64
C VAL A 29 -10.98 2.02 17.12
N HIS A 30 -10.34 3.08 16.66
CA HIS A 30 -10.83 4.46 16.79
C HIS A 30 -10.55 5.21 15.49
N PHE A 31 -11.37 6.18 15.15
CA PHE A 31 -11.20 6.99 13.95
C PHE A 31 -11.74 8.40 14.13
N ASP A 32 -11.12 9.33 13.41
CA ASP A 32 -11.51 10.73 13.34
C ASP A 32 -11.57 11.20 11.90
N ILE A 33 -12.62 11.91 11.51
CA ILE A 33 -12.69 12.59 10.22
C ILE A 33 -12.05 13.97 10.38
N ILE A 34 -10.79 14.09 9.98
CA ILE A 34 -10.03 15.35 10.05
C ILE A 34 -10.56 16.37 9.05
N SER A 35 -10.91 15.90 7.82
CA SER A 35 -11.50 16.72 6.77
C SER A 35 -12.50 15.90 5.97
N ASP A 36 -13.70 16.43 5.79
CA ASP A 36 -14.74 15.78 4.97
C ASP A 36 -14.64 16.18 3.49
N GLY A 37 -13.69 17.02 3.12
CA GLY A 37 -13.46 17.52 1.77
C GLY A 37 -14.53 18.46 1.23
N ARG A 38 -15.55 18.85 2.02
CA ARG A 38 -16.64 19.73 1.56
C ARG A 38 -16.29 21.20 1.67
N SER A 39 -15.45 21.56 2.65
CA SER A 39 -15.09 22.95 2.99
C SER A 39 -13.76 23.42 2.41
N GLN A 40 -13.02 22.57 1.71
CA GLN A 40 -11.69 22.89 1.19
C GLN A 40 -11.67 22.93 -0.34
N LYS A 41 -10.88 23.86 -0.91
CA LYS A 41 -10.66 23.98 -2.36
C LYS A 41 -10.20 22.68 -3.03
N LYS A 42 -9.58 21.76 -2.29
CA LYS A 42 -9.04 20.50 -2.82
C LYS A 42 -9.96 19.28 -2.68
N ASN A 43 -11.14 19.43 -2.06
CA ASN A 43 -12.10 18.32 -1.86
C ASN A 43 -11.47 17.02 -1.30
N ILE A 44 -10.49 17.13 -0.40
CA ILE A 44 -9.76 15.99 0.17
C ILE A 44 -10.51 15.48 1.40
N LEU A 45 -10.91 14.21 1.37
CA LEU A 45 -11.34 13.49 2.55
C LEU A 45 -10.10 13.00 3.30
N THR A 46 -9.95 13.36 4.57
CA THR A 46 -8.87 12.91 5.43
C THR A 46 -9.46 12.22 6.65
N ILE A 47 -9.11 10.96 6.82
CA ILE A 47 -9.50 10.14 7.96
C ILE A 47 -8.24 9.73 8.70
N LYS A 48 -8.26 9.84 10.03
CA LYS A 48 -7.24 9.28 10.91
C LYS A 48 -7.83 8.05 11.59
N GLU A 49 -7.18 6.92 11.44
CA GLU A 49 -7.58 5.65 12.04
C GLU A 49 -6.46 5.15 12.95
N GLY A 50 -6.84 4.56 14.07
CA GLY A 50 -5.94 3.86 14.96
C GLY A 50 -6.56 2.51 15.34
N PHE A 51 -5.74 1.47 15.29
CA PHE A 51 -6.18 0.10 15.57
C PHE A 51 -4.98 -0.81 15.86
N GLU A 52 -5.26 -2.00 16.37
CA GLU A 52 -4.28 -3.06 16.59
C GLU A 52 -4.54 -4.24 15.68
N LEU A 53 -3.47 -4.73 15.04
CA LEU A 53 -3.48 -5.96 14.24
C LEU A 53 -2.85 -7.10 15.03
N THR A 54 -3.54 -8.24 15.11
CA THR A 54 -3.13 -9.37 15.97
C THR A 54 -2.09 -10.28 15.31
N SER A 55 -2.03 -10.31 13.98
CA SER A 55 -1.23 -11.28 13.21
C SER A 55 -0.36 -10.63 12.12
N PHE A 56 -0.12 -9.33 12.20
CA PHE A 56 0.60 -8.57 11.18
C PHE A 56 2.10 -8.91 11.14
N VAL A 57 2.69 -9.10 12.31
CA VAL A 57 4.11 -9.42 12.45
C VAL A 57 4.27 -10.91 12.74
N ARG A 58 5.00 -11.62 11.88
CA ARG A 58 5.32 -13.03 12.09
C ARG A 58 6.57 -13.16 12.94
N LYS A 59 6.50 -13.97 13.99
CA LYS A 59 7.63 -14.28 14.89
C LYS A 59 8.25 -15.62 14.48
N ALA A 60 9.57 -15.65 14.34
CA ALA A 60 10.37 -16.86 14.12
C ALA A 60 11.53 -16.89 15.12
N GLY A 61 11.35 -17.60 16.22
CA GLY A 61 12.27 -17.56 17.37
C GLY A 61 12.36 -16.15 17.96
N LYS A 62 13.57 -15.57 17.96
CA LYS A 62 13.82 -14.18 18.41
C LYS A 62 13.67 -13.14 17.30
N LYS A 63 13.41 -13.56 16.05
CA LYS A 63 13.29 -12.67 14.90
C LYS A 63 11.81 -12.33 14.62
N TYR A 64 11.58 -11.15 14.06
CA TYR A 64 10.28 -10.75 13.54
C TYR A 64 10.37 -10.49 12.04
N MET A 65 9.33 -10.83 11.32
CA MET A 65 9.20 -10.64 9.89
C MET A 65 7.94 -9.85 9.60
N ILE A 66 8.10 -8.76 8.86
CA ILE A 66 7.01 -7.89 8.40
C ILE A 66 6.94 -8.03 6.88
N ASN A 67 5.80 -8.47 6.37
CA ASN A 67 5.57 -8.59 4.94
C ASN A 67 5.06 -7.27 4.37
N LEU A 68 5.60 -6.83 3.24
CA LEU A 68 5.24 -5.54 2.65
C LEU A 68 3.79 -5.51 2.16
N ALA A 69 3.24 -6.64 1.66
CA ALA A 69 1.84 -6.70 1.25
C ALA A 69 0.87 -6.36 2.38
N GLY A 70 1.21 -6.72 3.62
CA GLY A 70 0.41 -6.33 4.78
C GLY A 70 0.37 -4.82 5.03
N LEU A 71 1.37 -4.06 4.53
CA LEU A 71 1.45 -2.60 4.69
C LEU A 71 0.75 -1.83 3.55
N ILE A 72 0.74 -2.37 2.35
CA ILE A 72 0.27 -1.67 1.14
C ILE A 72 -0.93 -2.35 0.47
N GLY A 73 -1.45 -3.40 1.08
CA GLY A 73 -2.50 -4.23 0.51
C GLY A 73 -2.04 -5.10 -0.66
N SER A 74 -2.94 -5.95 -1.12
CA SER A 74 -2.69 -6.85 -2.26
C SER A 74 -2.48 -6.06 -3.55
N GLN A 75 -1.40 -6.36 -4.26
CA GLN A 75 -1.11 -5.78 -5.56
C GLN A 75 -1.65 -6.68 -6.69
N LEU A 76 -1.98 -6.05 -7.83
CA LEU A 76 -2.51 -6.76 -8.99
C LEU A 76 -1.47 -7.74 -9.54
N GLN A 77 -1.84 -9.01 -9.62
CA GLN A 77 -1.09 -10.03 -10.36
C GLN A 77 -1.66 -10.18 -11.79
N VAL A 78 -0.81 -10.03 -12.78
CA VAL A 78 -1.17 -10.37 -14.17
C VAL A 78 -0.70 -11.80 -14.45
N LYS A 79 -1.65 -12.71 -14.63
CA LYS A 79 -1.39 -14.13 -14.90
C LYS A 79 -0.76 -14.33 -16.28
N LYS A 80 -0.11 -15.48 -16.48
CA LYS A 80 0.62 -15.79 -17.72
C LYS A 80 -0.26 -15.67 -18.98
N GLU A 81 -1.48 -16.18 -18.91
CA GLU A 81 -2.47 -16.13 -19.98
C GLU A 81 -3.02 -14.73 -20.29
N GLN A 82 -2.79 -13.76 -19.40
CA GLN A 82 -3.22 -12.36 -19.56
C GLN A 82 -2.08 -11.46 -20.06
N ARG A 83 -0.87 -12.02 -20.26
CA ARG A 83 0.32 -11.24 -20.63
C ARG A 83 0.40 -10.95 -22.12
N ASP A 84 -0.37 -11.65 -22.94
CA ASP A 84 -0.54 -11.35 -24.36
C ASP A 84 -1.89 -10.69 -24.61
N ARG A 85 -1.85 -9.39 -24.86
CA ARG A 85 -3.04 -8.57 -24.98
C ARG A 85 -3.32 -8.17 -26.42
N GLN A 86 -4.60 -8.33 -26.81
CA GLN A 86 -5.06 -7.99 -28.15
C GLN A 86 -5.79 -6.63 -28.21
N TYR A 87 -6.20 -6.09 -27.07
CA TYR A 87 -7.01 -4.88 -26.96
C TYR A 87 -6.37 -3.83 -26.06
N ASP A 88 -6.69 -2.57 -26.30
CA ASP A 88 -6.33 -1.44 -25.46
C ASP A 88 -6.90 -1.56 -24.03
N ILE A 89 -6.32 -0.83 -23.11
CA ILE A 89 -6.71 -0.83 -21.70
C ILE A 89 -7.34 0.50 -21.35
N ASP A 90 -8.53 0.48 -20.80
CA ASP A 90 -9.15 1.64 -20.14
C ASP A 90 -8.92 1.56 -18.62
N VAL A 91 -8.09 2.46 -18.09
CA VAL A 91 -7.83 2.61 -16.66
C VAL A 91 -8.90 3.50 -15.99
N ARG A 92 -9.89 3.97 -16.76
CA ARG A 92 -10.95 4.92 -16.42
C ARG A 92 -10.45 6.35 -16.19
N TYR A 93 -9.42 6.57 -15.40
CA TYR A 93 -8.77 7.86 -15.14
C TYR A 93 -7.34 7.67 -14.64
N PRO A 94 -6.44 8.64 -14.91
CA PRO A 94 -5.13 8.66 -14.30
C PRO A 94 -5.25 8.73 -12.78
N LYS A 95 -4.42 7.96 -12.06
CA LYS A 95 -4.48 7.88 -10.60
C LYS A 95 -3.12 7.57 -9.99
N SER A 96 -2.92 8.07 -8.78
CA SER A 96 -1.72 7.80 -8.01
C SER A 96 -2.07 7.29 -6.61
N TYR A 97 -1.29 6.35 -6.14
CA TYR A 97 -1.30 5.84 -4.78
C TYR A 97 0.02 6.17 -4.13
N ASN A 98 -0.02 6.71 -2.92
CA ASN A 98 1.16 7.04 -2.15
C ASN A 98 1.03 6.46 -0.75
N TRP A 99 2.05 5.72 -0.32
CA TRP A 99 2.17 5.20 1.03
C TRP A 99 3.41 5.78 1.69
N ASN A 100 3.24 6.39 2.85
CA ASN A 100 4.32 6.84 3.72
C ASN A 100 4.21 6.03 5.01
N ILE A 101 5.09 5.08 5.20
CA ILE A 101 5.03 4.10 6.28
C ILE A 101 6.24 4.33 7.19
N ASN A 102 5.95 4.55 8.47
CA ASN A 102 6.96 4.70 9.48
C ASN A 102 6.66 3.75 10.64
N PHE A 103 7.60 2.94 11.02
CA PHE A 103 7.47 2.14 12.24
C PHE A 103 8.77 2.16 13.06
N LYS A 104 8.59 2.21 14.37
CA LYS A 104 9.70 2.25 15.32
C LYS A 104 10.37 0.87 15.39
N ILE A 105 11.69 0.87 15.33
CA ILE A 105 12.50 -0.32 15.57
C ILE A 105 12.48 -0.59 17.07
N PRO A 106 12.11 -1.80 17.54
CA PRO A 106 12.16 -2.13 18.96
C PRO A 106 13.60 -2.05 19.48
N GLU A 107 13.75 -1.67 20.75
CA GLU A 107 15.06 -1.62 21.41
C GLU A 107 15.75 -3.00 21.38
N GLY A 108 17.04 -3.02 21.08
CA GLY A 108 17.82 -4.23 20.91
C GLY A 108 17.65 -4.96 19.60
N TYR A 109 16.91 -4.38 18.62
CA TYR A 109 16.74 -4.96 17.30
C TYR A 109 17.46 -4.16 16.22
N ALA A 110 18.00 -4.86 15.23
CA ALA A 110 18.50 -4.32 13.98
C ALA A 110 17.59 -4.72 12.81
N VAL A 111 17.59 -3.92 11.74
CA VAL A 111 16.77 -4.16 10.56
C VAL A 111 17.61 -4.74 9.43
N LYS A 112 17.06 -5.72 8.71
CA LYS A 112 17.65 -6.27 7.48
C LYS A 112 16.62 -6.33 6.36
N GLY A 113 17.12 -6.32 5.11
CA GLY A 113 16.31 -6.43 3.90
C GLY A 113 15.82 -5.10 3.32
N LEU A 114 16.18 -3.93 3.92
CA LEU A 114 15.71 -2.63 3.42
C LEU A 114 16.28 -2.28 2.04
N SER A 115 17.55 -2.54 1.79
CA SER A 115 18.19 -2.25 0.50
C SER A 115 17.56 -3.04 -0.65
N GLU A 116 17.15 -4.28 -0.37
CA GLU A 116 16.52 -5.17 -1.35
C GLU A 116 15.08 -4.72 -1.70
N LEU A 117 14.46 -3.91 -0.85
CA LEU A 117 13.14 -3.32 -1.13
C LEU A 117 13.21 -2.29 -2.24
N ASN A 118 14.31 -1.50 -2.30
CA ASN A 118 14.41 -0.37 -3.20
C ASN A 118 14.22 -0.80 -4.65
N ASN A 119 13.28 -0.15 -5.31
CA ASN A 119 12.90 -0.46 -6.70
C ASN A 119 12.26 0.77 -7.34
N SER A 120 12.56 1.01 -8.62
CA SER A 120 11.97 2.12 -9.36
C SER A 120 11.80 1.76 -10.83
N ILE A 121 10.62 1.99 -11.35
CA ILE A 121 10.28 1.94 -12.77
C ILE A 121 9.49 3.20 -13.10
N ASP A 122 9.90 3.88 -14.15
CA ASP A 122 9.18 5.04 -14.70
C ASP A 122 9.17 4.96 -16.22
N ASN A 123 7.98 5.07 -16.81
CA ASN A 123 7.77 5.08 -18.25
C ASN A 123 6.56 5.95 -18.63
N SER A 124 6.21 5.98 -19.91
CA SER A 124 5.10 6.80 -20.43
C SER A 124 3.73 6.42 -19.85
N THR A 125 3.52 5.16 -19.48
CA THR A 125 2.24 4.63 -19.02
C THR A 125 2.04 4.73 -17.52
N GLY A 126 3.14 4.69 -16.74
CA GLY A 126 3.06 4.68 -15.29
C GLY A 126 4.41 4.80 -14.59
N ASN A 127 4.34 4.80 -13.28
CA ASN A 127 5.48 4.82 -12.38
C ASN A 127 5.22 3.88 -11.20
N PHE A 128 6.27 3.18 -10.76
CA PHE A 128 6.33 2.56 -9.44
C PHE A 128 7.68 2.90 -8.82
N SER A 129 7.68 3.43 -7.61
CA SER A 129 8.91 3.66 -6.84
C SER A 129 8.70 3.19 -5.41
N LEU A 130 9.68 2.50 -4.87
CA LEU A 130 9.75 2.09 -3.48
C LEU A 130 11.14 2.44 -2.95
N ASN A 131 11.18 3.24 -1.91
CA ASN A 131 12.39 3.60 -1.18
C ASN A 131 12.21 3.28 0.29
N ALA A 132 13.10 2.45 0.85
CA ALA A 132 13.11 2.05 2.24
C ALA A 132 14.47 2.35 2.86
N LYS A 133 14.46 2.97 4.04
CA LYS A 133 15.67 3.30 4.80
C LYS A 133 15.42 3.20 6.30
N GLU A 134 16.50 3.08 7.05
CA GLU A 134 16.50 3.33 8.49
C GLU A 134 16.87 4.77 8.77
N GLU A 135 16.11 5.43 9.62
CA GLU A 135 16.34 6.82 10.00
C GLU A 135 15.87 7.07 11.43
N ASN A 136 16.77 7.54 12.31
CA ASN A 136 16.47 7.91 13.70
C ASN A 136 15.76 6.81 14.52
N GLY A 137 16.11 5.55 14.31
CA GLY A 137 15.51 4.41 15.01
C GLY A 137 14.14 4.00 14.46
N PHE A 138 13.79 4.49 13.27
CA PHE A 138 12.58 4.10 12.53
C PHE A 138 12.95 3.47 11.19
N VAL A 139 12.11 2.56 10.73
CA VAL A 139 12.05 2.19 9.32
C VAL A 139 11.11 3.16 8.64
N VAL A 140 11.59 3.82 7.59
CA VAL A 140 10.85 4.77 6.76
C VAL A 140 10.73 4.19 5.36
N ILE A 141 9.49 4.00 4.88
CA ILE A 141 9.21 3.44 3.55
C ILE A 141 8.30 4.41 2.82
N ASN A 142 8.75 4.86 1.66
CA ASN A 142 7.97 5.70 0.75
C ASN A 142 7.70 4.91 -0.53
N ILE A 143 6.43 4.80 -0.89
CA ILE A 143 6.00 4.09 -2.09
C ILE A 143 5.08 4.99 -2.89
N THR A 144 5.32 5.05 -4.19
CA THR A 144 4.41 5.70 -5.15
C THR A 144 4.09 4.72 -6.28
N LYS A 145 2.82 4.63 -6.65
CA LYS A 145 2.36 3.89 -7.81
C LYS A 145 1.39 4.76 -8.60
N THR A 146 1.72 5.05 -9.85
CA THR A 146 0.95 5.95 -10.69
C THR A 146 0.58 5.30 -12.02
N TYR A 147 -0.67 5.43 -12.41
CA TYR A 147 -1.14 5.20 -13.77
C TYR A 147 -1.30 6.57 -14.43
N LYS A 148 -0.45 6.88 -15.41
CA LYS A 148 -0.35 8.23 -16.01
C LYS A 148 -1.43 8.50 -17.07
N GLN A 149 -1.95 7.46 -17.69
CA GLN A 149 -2.86 7.56 -18.84
C GLN A 149 -4.19 6.89 -18.53
N LYS A 150 -5.27 7.45 -19.09
CA LYS A 150 -6.59 6.84 -19.06
C LYS A 150 -6.65 5.62 -20.00
N ASN A 151 -6.23 5.82 -21.24
CA ASN A 151 -6.22 4.79 -22.27
C ASN A 151 -4.77 4.42 -22.59
N ILE A 152 -4.45 3.15 -22.53
CA ILE A 152 -3.13 2.60 -22.83
C ILE A 152 -3.29 1.67 -24.00
N GLY A 153 -2.68 2.03 -25.14
CA GLY A 153 -2.69 1.20 -26.35
C GLY A 153 -2.03 -0.16 -26.10
N LYS A 154 -2.51 -1.18 -26.80
CA LYS A 154 -1.99 -2.55 -26.71
C LYS A 154 -0.46 -2.62 -26.90
N ASP A 155 0.10 -1.76 -27.74
CA ASP A 155 1.54 -1.73 -28.04
C ASP A 155 2.36 -1.25 -26.81
N SER A 156 1.75 -0.49 -25.90
CA SER A 156 2.33 -0.07 -24.63
C SER A 156 2.03 -1.04 -23.47
N TRP A 157 1.47 -2.21 -23.76
CA TRP A 157 1.13 -3.20 -22.73
C TRP A 157 2.34 -3.62 -21.89
N LYS A 158 3.50 -3.83 -22.53
CA LYS A 158 4.73 -4.21 -21.83
C LYS A 158 5.18 -3.17 -20.83
N ASP A 159 4.99 -1.87 -21.13
CA ASP A 159 5.39 -0.77 -20.26
C ASP A 159 4.54 -0.74 -19.00
N ILE A 160 3.20 -0.81 -19.14
CA ILE A 160 2.34 -0.82 -17.94
C ILE A 160 2.46 -2.13 -17.16
N LEU A 161 2.68 -3.25 -17.83
CA LEU A 161 2.94 -4.54 -17.20
C LEU A 161 4.19 -4.49 -16.32
N ALA A 162 5.25 -3.82 -16.75
CA ALA A 162 6.46 -3.63 -15.96
C ALA A 162 6.17 -2.87 -14.64
N VAL A 163 5.31 -1.84 -14.69
CA VAL A 163 4.88 -1.09 -13.49
C VAL A 163 4.05 -1.97 -12.54
N ILE A 164 3.14 -2.76 -13.10
CA ILE A 164 2.29 -3.68 -12.33
C ILE A 164 3.14 -4.78 -11.67
N ASP A 165 4.04 -5.40 -12.43
CA ASP A 165 4.93 -6.45 -11.94
C ASP A 165 5.90 -5.95 -10.87
N ALA A 166 6.42 -4.73 -11.02
CA ALA A 166 7.29 -4.13 -10.00
C ALA A 166 6.56 -3.97 -8.66
N ALA A 167 5.31 -3.49 -8.68
CA ALA A 167 4.49 -3.37 -7.49
C ALA A 167 4.14 -4.75 -6.90
N TYR A 168 3.71 -5.69 -7.74
CA TYR A 168 3.36 -7.04 -7.33
C TYR A 168 4.56 -7.77 -6.72
N ASN A 169 5.70 -7.81 -7.38
CA ASN A 169 6.90 -8.49 -6.89
C ASN A 169 7.45 -7.85 -5.60
N SER A 170 7.38 -6.53 -5.49
CA SER A 170 7.79 -5.82 -4.27
C SER A 170 6.90 -6.17 -3.08
N SER A 171 5.61 -6.45 -3.28
CA SER A 171 4.69 -6.77 -2.19
C SER A 171 5.03 -8.08 -1.45
N PHE A 172 5.77 -9.00 -2.07
CA PHE A 172 6.20 -10.26 -1.42
C PHE A 172 7.48 -10.13 -0.60
N LYS A 173 8.15 -8.99 -0.67
CA LYS A 173 9.39 -8.77 0.08
C LYS A 173 9.10 -8.61 1.57
N ASN A 174 10.08 -8.98 2.38
CA ASN A 174 9.97 -8.95 3.83
C ASN A 174 11.06 -8.08 4.44
N ILE A 175 10.70 -7.44 5.54
CA ILE A 175 11.61 -6.73 6.43
C ILE A 175 11.84 -7.62 7.64
N LEU A 176 13.10 -7.82 8.02
CA LEU A 176 13.47 -8.64 9.15
C LEU A 176 13.97 -7.75 10.30
N LEU A 177 13.42 -7.97 11.49
CA LEU A 177 13.94 -7.43 12.74
C LEU A 177 14.69 -8.57 13.46
N ILE A 178 15.94 -8.36 13.74
CA ILE A 178 16.84 -9.32 14.38
C ILE A 178 17.42 -8.73 15.67
N PRO A 179 17.46 -9.48 16.78
CA PRO A 179 18.06 -9.01 18.03
C PRO A 179 19.56 -8.85 17.92
#